data_506184b3b5e9f5c35ec2eaf7fe794ecd
#
_entry.id   506184b3b5e9f5c35ec2eaf7fe794ecd
#
_cell.length_a   1.000
_cell.length_b   1.000
_cell.length_c   1.000
_cell.angle_alpha   90.00
_cell.angle_beta   90.00
_cell.angle_gamma   90.00
#
_symmetry.space_group_name_H-M   'P 1'
#
loop_
_entity.id
_entity.type
_entity.pdbx_description
1 polymer ?
#
loop_
_entity_poly.entity_id
_entity_poly.type
_entity_poly.pdbx_seq_one_letter_code
_entity_poly.pdbx_strand_id
1 'polypeptide(L)'
;MSDSCIVTRAGIQALINAEATGTTTVTIAKAIFSSTAITASALSVLSDITDIVAEINTVSGVATDEHTIHVSAGDVSDAVYTAKTIGFVTDGGVLFAVASSEDGLLSKIATTQAYASFELVLTQGNPQYVTFGDTNFLNPDATESQKGVAQLATAAEASAGTDTKKIITPATLKTALADSADIVFPTGSKYAYTATELFLAGAMVYHNGKTWSAVVANGPDTTAGVVEPGTDEDVWAMVPNAKEIKGTISLFDLCPSGAPQHNALYRGKNITSLFTSGEFSENVANGTFDDIYPGDYIELPVTISGTTYQAKWVVGECDYALHYGDTELTEHHVLVFPDIQLGTSYMNSTNTTAGGYKGSYMYATKIPAVRTGIKNAFGSSHVCSFREYLTKTVNTSMASMAGGGFTGASSDAEWTTVEACDIMTESMVYGSKMSSSYKDRHDFPKIISAFSHNSSLRFTNLAGGRYWWWLRDVVSSSTFANVHYIGHATCGTASHVGGVRPFCLIK
;
A
#
# COMPACT_ATOMS: atom_id res chain seq x y z
N MET A 1 17.96 20.57 -45.53
CA MET A 1 19.41 20.65 -45.77
C MET A 1 20.01 21.06 -44.45
N SER A 2 20.99 20.36 -43.93
CA SER A 2 21.70 20.78 -42.72
C SER A 2 22.49 22.03 -43.08
N ASP A 3 22.08 23.17 -42.51
CA ASP A 3 22.84 24.42 -42.68
C ASP A 3 24.20 24.21 -42.01
N SER A 4 25.25 24.07 -42.79
CA SER A 4 26.60 23.80 -42.31
C SER A 4 27.21 25.08 -41.77
N CYS A 5 27.69 25.04 -40.53
CA CYS A 5 28.53 26.11 -39.95
C CYS A 5 29.94 25.96 -40.47
N ILE A 6 30.49 27.04 -41.03
CA ILE A 6 31.81 27.06 -41.67
C ILE A 6 32.79 27.79 -40.77
N VAL A 7 33.93 27.18 -40.47
CA VAL A 7 35.03 27.84 -39.80
C VAL A 7 35.72 28.83 -40.77
N THR A 8 35.86 30.09 -40.36
CA THR A 8 36.45 31.12 -41.22
C THR A 8 37.97 30.95 -41.35
N ARG A 9 38.57 31.57 -42.36
CA ARG A 9 40.01 31.57 -42.53
C ARG A 9 40.73 32.22 -41.33
N ALA A 10 40.14 33.28 -40.76
CA ALA A 10 40.64 33.92 -39.57
C ALA A 10 40.58 33.02 -38.35
N GLY A 11 39.47 32.25 -38.20
CA GLY A 11 39.31 31.26 -37.15
C GLY A 11 40.30 30.11 -37.21
N ILE A 12 40.51 29.56 -38.40
CA ILE A 12 41.55 28.54 -38.66
C ILE A 12 42.93 29.07 -38.31
N GLN A 13 43.26 30.30 -38.73
CA GLN A 13 44.55 30.91 -38.42
C GLN A 13 44.77 31.16 -36.93
N ALA A 14 43.72 31.56 -36.22
CA ALA A 14 43.77 31.73 -34.74
C ALA A 14 44.05 30.36 -34.06
N LEU A 15 43.44 29.30 -34.53
CA LEU A 15 43.62 27.95 -33.98
C LEU A 15 45.06 27.41 -34.27
N ILE A 16 45.56 27.57 -35.48
CA ILE A 16 46.94 27.20 -35.84
C ILE A 16 47.95 27.96 -35.00
N ASN A 17 47.72 29.26 -34.75
CA ASN A 17 48.59 30.06 -33.91
C ASN A 17 48.59 29.58 -32.47
N ALA A 18 47.42 29.23 -31.92
CA ALA A 18 47.29 28.68 -30.56
C ALA A 18 48.01 27.31 -30.42
N GLU A 19 47.83 26.44 -31.43
CA GLU A 19 48.53 25.15 -31.49
C GLU A 19 50.05 25.29 -31.57
N ALA A 20 50.52 26.21 -32.40
CA ALA A 20 51.96 26.47 -32.61
C ALA A 20 52.63 27.00 -31.34
N THR A 21 51.94 27.75 -30.48
CA THR A 21 52.46 28.27 -29.21
C THR A 21 52.35 27.24 -28.09
N GLY A 22 51.44 26.30 -28.15
CA GLY A 22 51.25 25.22 -27.18
C GLY A 22 50.78 25.65 -25.78
N THR A 23 50.57 26.96 -25.57
CA THR A 23 50.25 27.54 -24.24
C THR A 23 48.98 28.38 -24.21
N THR A 24 48.41 28.68 -25.35
CA THR A 24 47.19 29.50 -25.51
C THR A 24 46.05 28.68 -26.09
N THR A 25 44.83 28.97 -25.70
CA THR A 25 43.60 28.40 -26.29
C THR A 25 42.84 29.49 -27.01
N VAL A 26 42.05 29.10 -28.01
CA VAL A 26 41.07 29.97 -28.67
C VAL A 26 39.77 29.89 -27.90
N THR A 27 39.40 30.93 -27.19
CA THR A 27 38.16 30.97 -26.41
C THR A 27 37.03 31.56 -27.28
N ILE A 28 36.02 30.77 -27.58
CA ILE A 28 34.79 31.28 -28.21
C ILE A 28 33.96 31.91 -27.08
N ALA A 29 33.83 33.25 -27.11
CA ALA A 29 33.25 34.03 -26.01
C ALA A 29 31.81 34.46 -26.25
N LYS A 30 31.40 34.62 -27.51
CA LYS A 30 30.04 35.07 -27.85
C LYS A 30 29.57 34.58 -29.19
N ALA A 31 28.24 34.57 -29.35
CA ALA A 31 27.57 34.41 -30.63
C ALA A 31 26.88 35.70 -31.08
N ILE A 32 27.00 36.04 -32.37
CA ILE A 32 26.40 37.23 -32.96
C ILE A 32 25.31 36.78 -33.92
N PHE A 33 24.12 37.32 -33.80
CA PHE A 33 22.97 37.03 -34.66
C PHE A 33 22.66 38.21 -35.54
N SER A 34 22.55 38.00 -36.86
CA SER A 34 22.26 39.02 -37.87
C SER A 34 20.99 38.72 -38.64
N SER A 35 20.24 39.75 -39.01
CA SER A 35 19.04 39.64 -39.86
C SER A 35 19.38 39.48 -41.35
N THR A 36 20.62 39.66 -41.76
CA THR A 36 21.06 39.61 -43.16
C THR A 36 21.67 38.25 -43.46
N ALA A 37 21.27 37.65 -44.57
CA ALA A 37 21.85 36.42 -45.07
C ALA A 37 23.14 36.71 -45.85
N ILE A 38 24.11 35.80 -45.74
CA ILE A 38 25.40 35.88 -46.42
C ILE A 38 25.53 34.70 -47.38
N THR A 39 25.99 34.96 -48.61
CA THR A 39 26.15 33.91 -49.60
C THR A 39 27.23 32.91 -49.17
N ALA A 40 26.99 31.64 -49.44
CA ALA A 40 27.87 30.51 -49.04
C ALA A 40 29.35 30.71 -49.48
N SER A 41 29.58 31.29 -50.63
CA SER A 41 30.94 31.57 -51.17
C SER A 41 31.71 32.63 -50.39
N ALA A 42 31.00 33.48 -49.62
CA ALA A 42 31.62 34.56 -48.82
C ALA A 42 31.93 34.12 -47.39
N LEU A 43 31.25 33.06 -46.85
CA LEU A 43 31.35 32.69 -45.46
C LEU A 43 32.77 32.38 -44.95
N SER A 44 33.56 31.65 -45.74
CA SER A 44 34.91 31.25 -45.34
C SER A 44 35.94 32.40 -45.23
N VAL A 45 35.67 33.52 -45.92
CA VAL A 45 36.56 34.70 -45.94
C VAL A 45 35.99 35.88 -45.15
N LEU A 46 34.86 35.71 -44.50
CA LEU A 46 34.18 36.72 -43.71
C LEU A 46 35.00 37.09 -42.47
N SER A 47 35.16 38.38 -42.25
CA SER A 47 35.89 38.91 -41.08
C SER A 47 34.98 39.59 -40.06
N ASP A 48 33.78 39.99 -40.45
CA ASP A 48 32.82 40.68 -39.60
C ASP A 48 31.37 40.44 -40.04
N ILE A 49 30.41 40.62 -39.14
CA ILE A 49 28.98 40.47 -39.38
C ILE A 49 28.30 41.81 -39.16
N THR A 50 27.46 42.22 -40.13
CA THR A 50 26.64 43.45 -40.06
C THR A 50 25.21 43.15 -39.66
N ASP A 51 24.42 44.21 -39.45
CA ASP A 51 22.98 44.11 -39.16
C ASP A 51 22.67 43.19 -37.95
N ILE A 52 23.45 43.35 -36.88
CA ILE A 52 23.38 42.57 -35.66
C ILE A 52 22.05 42.84 -34.97
N VAL A 53 21.27 41.77 -34.71
CA VAL A 53 19.99 41.78 -34.01
C VAL A 53 20.12 41.29 -32.54
N ALA A 54 21.14 40.49 -32.26
CA ALA A 54 21.45 40.08 -30.88
C ALA A 54 22.93 39.67 -30.78
N GLU A 55 23.52 39.96 -29.59
CA GLU A 55 24.80 39.39 -29.14
C GLU A 55 24.57 38.56 -27.89
N ILE A 56 25.10 37.34 -27.89
CA ILE A 56 24.85 36.36 -26.84
C ILE A 56 26.21 35.90 -26.29
N ASN A 57 26.43 36.14 -25.01
CA ASN A 57 27.68 35.72 -24.34
C ASN A 57 27.58 34.30 -23.76
N THR A 58 26.41 33.68 -23.82
CA THR A 58 26.16 32.32 -23.36
C THR A 58 26.45 31.35 -24.52
N VAL A 59 27.69 30.92 -24.65
CA VAL A 59 28.15 29.99 -25.67
C VAL A 59 28.86 28.83 -24.99
N SER A 60 28.46 27.61 -25.33
CA SER A 60 29.12 26.39 -24.85
C SER A 60 29.47 25.47 -26.02
N GLY A 61 30.37 24.53 -25.78
CA GLY A 61 30.67 23.51 -26.78
C GLY A 61 31.65 22.48 -26.23
N VAL A 62 31.82 21.43 -27.02
CA VAL A 62 32.72 20.31 -26.72
C VAL A 62 33.29 19.74 -28.00
N ALA A 63 34.57 19.34 -28.00
CA ALA A 63 35.15 18.53 -29.05
C ALA A 63 34.49 17.14 -29.04
N THR A 64 33.87 16.76 -30.14
CA THR A 64 33.16 15.45 -30.28
C THR A 64 34.05 14.40 -30.95
N ASP A 65 34.99 14.81 -31.75
CA ASP A 65 36.05 13.96 -32.34
C ASP A 65 37.32 14.76 -32.65
N GLU A 66 38.28 14.15 -33.37
CA GLU A 66 39.57 14.75 -33.72
C GLU A 66 39.48 16.01 -34.59
N HIS A 67 38.33 16.25 -35.22
CA HIS A 67 38.12 17.35 -36.19
C HIS A 67 36.79 18.07 -36.01
N THR A 68 35.95 17.67 -35.05
CA THR A 68 34.62 18.23 -34.90
C THR A 68 34.40 18.82 -33.53
N ILE A 69 33.78 19.99 -33.48
CA ILE A 69 33.37 20.68 -32.28
C ILE A 69 31.86 20.90 -32.35
N HIS A 70 31.14 20.41 -31.36
CA HIS A 70 29.76 20.80 -31.13
C HIS A 70 29.75 22.16 -30.43
N VAL A 71 29.02 23.13 -30.97
CA VAL A 71 28.86 24.45 -30.40
C VAL A 71 27.40 24.82 -30.27
N SER A 72 27.02 25.43 -29.18
CA SER A 72 25.65 25.89 -28.91
C SER A 72 25.66 27.33 -28.34
N ALA A 73 24.64 28.08 -28.75
CA ALA A 73 24.36 29.41 -28.22
C ALA A 73 22.90 29.53 -27.82
N GLY A 74 22.60 30.15 -26.67
CA GLY A 74 21.25 30.28 -26.15
C GLY A 74 20.90 31.72 -25.79
N ASP A 75 19.77 32.20 -26.29
CA ASP A 75 19.21 33.51 -25.96
C ASP A 75 17.94 33.35 -25.10
N VAL A 76 18.04 33.79 -23.85
CA VAL A 76 16.95 33.79 -22.87
C VAL A 76 16.35 35.19 -22.65
N SER A 77 16.78 36.19 -23.44
CA SER A 77 16.27 37.56 -23.35
C SER A 77 14.84 37.70 -23.87
N ASP A 78 14.21 38.86 -23.66
CA ASP A 78 12.89 39.19 -24.21
C ASP A 78 12.96 39.76 -25.64
N ALA A 79 14.11 39.66 -26.33
CA ALA A 79 14.30 40.16 -27.69
C ALA A 79 13.45 39.39 -28.71
N VAL A 80 13.00 40.11 -29.75
CA VAL A 80 12.22 39.50 -30.86
C VAL A 80 12.97 39.73 -32.15
N TYR A 81 13.39 38.64 -32.81
CA TYR A 81 14.14 38.73 -34.07
C TYR A 81 14.08 37.43 -34.88
N THR A 82 14.45 37.55 -36.14
CA THR A 82 14.81 36.40 -37.00
C THR A 82 16.26 36.54 -37.43
N ALA A 83 17.08 35.57 -37.03
CA ALA A 83 18.47 35.51 -37.42
C ALA A 83 18.63 34.70 -38.71
N LYS A 84 19.22 35.30 -39.69
CA LYS A 84 19.62 34.66 -40.97
C LYS A 84 21.08 34.25 -40.96
N THR A 85 21.91 34.92 -40.16
CA THR A 85 23.30 34.61 -39.98
C THR A 85 23.64 34.52 -38.47
N ILE A 86 24.40 33.52 -38.09
CA ILE A 86 24.92 33.31 -36.74
C ILE A 86 26.44 33.14 -36.82
N GLY A 87 27.18 33.99 -36.13
CA GLY A 87 28.65 33.95 -36.07
C GLY A 87 29.12 33.68 -34.64
N PHE A 88 30.14 32.89 -34.49
CA PHE A 88 30.81 32.59 -33.24
C PHE A 88 32.12 33.38 -33.19
N VAL A 89 32.29 34.22 -32.16
CA VAL A 89 33.38 35.18 -32.04
C VAL A 89 34.23 34.83 -30.82
N THR A 90 35.55 34.91 -30.99
CA THR A 90 36.50 34.69 -29.90
C THR A 90 36.56 35.87 -28.94
N ASP A 91 37.14 35.66 -27.77
CA ASP A 91 37.48 36.71 -26.78
C ASP A 91 38.41 37.81 -27.39
N GLY A 92 39.26 37.47 -28.33
CA GLY A 92 40.07 38.40 -29.12
C GLY A 92 39.32 39.11 -30.24
N GLY A 93 38.00 38.90 -30.42
CA GLY A 93 37.18 39.57 -31.42
C GLY A 93 37.28 38.94 -32.82
N VAL A 94 37.88 37.79 -32.99
CA VAL A 94 38.01 37.09 -34.29
C VAL A 94 36.70 36.33 -34.56
N LEU A 95 36.08 36.52 -35.73
CA LEU A 95 34.98 35.69 -36.18
C LEU A 95 35.49 34.29 -36.49
N PHE A 96 35.25 33.35 -35.59
CA PHE A 96 35.77 31.98 -35.68
C PHE A 96 35.01 31.10 -36.66
N ALA A 97 33.69 31.11 -36.57
CA ALA A 97 32.83 30.30 -37.42
C ALA A 97 31.53 31.04 -37.71
N VAL A 98 30.90 30.70 -38.84
CA VAL A 98 29.66 31.34 -39.28
C VAL A 98 28.73 30.36 -40.02
N ALA A 99 27.44 30.44 -39.73
CA ALA A 99 26.37 29.80 -40.46
C ALA A 99 25.41 30.85 -41.04
N SER A 100 24.89 30.65 -42.26
CA SER A 100 23.93 31.58 -42.84
C SER A 100 22.92 30.84 -43.72
N SER A 101 21.66 31.31 -43.72
CA SER A 101 20.55 30.79 -44.52
C SER A 101 19.62 31.92 -44.95
N GLU A 102 19.22 31.94 -46.20
CA GLU A 102 18.23 32.91 -46.70
C GLU A 102 16.85 32.72 -46.07
N ASP A 103 16.49 31.48 -45.70
CA ASP A 103 15.22 31.13 -45.07
C ASP A 103 15.18 31.47 -43.56
N GLY A 104 16.34 31.87 -43.00
CA GLY A 104 16.53 32.09 -41.57
C GLY A 104 16.96 30.83 -40.82
N LEU A 105 17.87 31.00 -39.88
CA LEU A 105 18.40 29.95 -38.99
C LEU A 105 17.62 29.82 -37.70
N LEU A 106 17.13 30.95 -37.19
CA LEU A 106 16.48 31.02 -35.88
C LEU A 106 15.50 32.18 -35.81
N SER A 107 14.30 31.92 -35.30
CA SER A 107 13.32 32.98 -34.98
C SER A 107 13.00 32.95 -33.48
N LYS A 108 13.02 34.10 -32.83
CA LYS A 108 12.77 34.30 -31.43
C LYS A 108 11.63 35.31 -31.19
N ILE A 109 10.74 34.99 -30.26
CA ILE A 109 9.73 35.89 -29.73
C ILE A 109 9.97 36.11 -28.23
N ALA A 110 9.46 37.19 -27.67
CA ALA A 110 9.73 37.63 -26.29
C ALA A 110 9.48 36.57 -25.21
N THR A 111 8.52 35.67 -25.43
CA THR A 111 8.12 34.65 -24.46
C THR A 111 8.82 33.29 -24.64
N THR A 112 9.77 33.18 -25.59
CA THR A 112 10.49 31.94 -25.88
C THR A 112 11.98 32.09 -25.64
N GLN A 113 12.60 30.97 -25.25
CA GLN A 113 14.06 30.83 -25.30
C GLN A 113 14.44 30.30 -26.68
N ALA A 114 15.54 30.77 -27.23
CA ALA A 114 16.04 30.36 -28.53
C ALA A 114 17.42 29.75 -28.39
N TYR A 115 17.60 28.57 -28.96
CA TYR A 115 18.88 27.85 -28.95
C TYR A 115 19.28 27.50 -30.39
N ALA A 116 20.54 27.76 -30.70
CA ALA A 116 21.17 27.36 -31.94
C ALA A 116 22.35 26.44 -31.62
N SER A 117 22.39 25.28 -32.29
CA SER A 117 23.49 24.31 -32.12
C SER A 117 24.01 23.89 -33.50
N PHE A 118 25.33 23.84 -33.64
CA PHE A 118 26.01 23.50 -34.89
C PHE A 118 27.19 22.56 -34.65
N GLU A 119 27.48 21.76 -35.66
CA GLU A 119 28.73 21.02 -35.72
C GLU A 119 29.74 21.83 -36.56
N LEU A 120 30.86 22.17 -35.97
CA LEU A 120 32.00 22.85 -36.63
C LEU A 120 33.01 21.78 -37.08
N VAL A 121 33.14 21.57 -38.35
CA VAL A 121 34.16 20.66 -38.87
C VAL A 121 35.43 21.46 -39.18
N LEU A 122 36.52 21.13 -38.50
CA LEU A 122 37.82 21.74 -38.70
C LEU A 122 38.55 21.09 -39.85
N THR A 123 38.94 21.89 -40.84
CA THR A 123 39.77 21.40 -41.95
C THR A 123 41.23 21.35 -41.60
N GLN A 124 41.66 22.10 -40.62
CA GLN A 124 42.99 22.17 -40.04
C GLN A 124 42.94 22.61 -38.57
N GLY A 125 43.94 22.22 -37.76
CA GLY A 125 44.05 22.54 -36.35
C GLY A 125 43.40 21.47 -35.47
N ASN A 126 43.76 21.51 -34.16
CA ASN A 126 43.29 20.55 -33.17
C ASN A 126 42.18 21.16 -32.28
N PRO A 127 40.98 20.55 -32.21
CA PRO A 127 39.82 21.01 -31.39
C PRO A 127 40.15 21.18 -29.94
N GLN A 128 41.17 20.49 -29.37
CA GLN A 128 41.58 20.59 -27.99
C GLN A 128 42.05 21.98 -27.59
N TYR A 129 42.45 22.83 -28.52
CA TYR A 129 42.83 24.21 -28.29
C TYR A 129 41.68 25.20 -28.34
N VAL A 130 40.43 24.70 -28.50
CA VAL A 130 39.21 25.53 -28.47
C VAL A 130 38.58 25.39 -27.09
N THR A 131 38.27 26.50 -26.45
CA THR A 131 37.56 26.59 -25.17
C THR A 131 36.33 27.49 -25.31
N PHE A 132 35.45 27.47 -24.33
CA PHE A 132 34.18 28.21 -24.36
C PHE A 132 34.06 29.07 -23.10
N GLY A 133 33.51 30.25 -23.24
CA GLY A 133 33.44 31.26 -22.16
C GLY A 133 32.41 30.91 -21.08
N ASP A 134 31.34 30.22 -21.43
CA ASP A 134 30.32 29.74 -20.50
C ASP A 134 29.86 28.32 -20.88
N THR A 135 29.92 27.43 -19.92
CA THR A 135 29.54 26.01 -20.12
C THR A 135 28.19 25.67 -19.53
N ASN A 136 27.51 26.60 -18.85
CA ASN A 136 26.31 26.30 -18.04
C ASN A 136 25.01 26.94 -18.53
N PHE A 137 24.99 27.59 -19.68
CA PHE A 137 23.80 28.38 -20.10
C PHE A 137 22.56 27.54 -20.45
N LEU A 138 22.72 26.26 -20.78
CA LEU A 138 21.61 25.42 -21.24
C LEU A 138 20.69 24.96 -20.10
N ASN A 139 21.19 24.89 -18.92
CA ASN A 139 20.45 24.37 -17.78
C ASN A 139 20.91 25.05 -16.48
N PRO A 140 20.18 26.05 -15.98
CA PRO A 140 20.48 26.67 -14.69
C PRO A 140 20.42 25.62 -13.58
N ASP A 141 21.12 25.87 -12.48
CA ASP A 141 21.00 25.04 -11.28
C ASP A 141 19.53 24.99 -10.81
N ALA A 142 19.08 23.80 -10.46
CA ALA A 142 17.74 23.63 -9.89
C ALA A 142 17.67 24.29 -8.50
N THR A 143 16.60 25.04 -8.25
CA THR A 143 16.29 25.60 -6.93
C THR A 143 14.85 25.23 -6.56
N GLU A 144 14.42 25.54 -5.33
CA GLU A 144 13.06 25.28 -4.88
C GLU A 144 12.00 26.04 -5.71
N SER A 145 12.39 27.14 -6.37
CA SER A 145 11.50 28.00 -7.18
C SER A 145 11.75 27.92 -8.67
N GLN A 146 12.86 27.34 -9.12
CA GLN A 146 13.24 27.30 -10.53
C GLN A 146 13.63 25.89 -10.96
N LYS A 147 13.06 25.44 -12.08
CA LYS A 147 13.46 24.20 -12.74
C LYS A 147 14.86 24.35 -13.34
N GLY A 148 15.71 23.35 -13.12
CA GLY A 148 17.08 23.35 -13.63
C GLY A 148 17.70 21.95 -13.56
N VAL A 149 19.01 21.86 -13.67
CA VAL A 149 19.78 20.63 -13.46
C VAL A 149 20.38 20.61 -12.06
N ALA A 150 20.43 19.41 -11.46
CA ALA A 150 21.19 19.20 -10.24
C ALA A 150 22.00 17.91 -10.35
N GLN A 151 23.15 17.90 -9.73
CA GLN A 151 24.00 16.72 -9.67
C GLN A 151 23.32 15.63 -8.82
N LEU A 152 23.50 14.37 -9.20
CA LEU A 152 23.03 13.25 -8.39
C LEU A 152 23.94 13.04 -7.19
N ALA A 153 23.34 12.85 -6.01
CA ALA A 153 24.08 12.53 -4.80
C ALA A 153 24.65 11.09 -4.89
N THR A 154 25.87 10.92 -4.42
CA THR A 154 26.42 9.59 -4.14
C THR A 154 25.75 8.96 -2.93
N ALA A 155 25.90 7.64 -2.74
CA ALA A 155 25.35 6.95 -1.58
C ALA A 155 25.88 7.54 -0.25
N ALA A 156 27.18 7.89 -0.18
CA ALA A 156 27.78 8.49 1.00
C ALA A 156 27.22 9.89 1.30
N GLU A 157 27.01 10.73 0.27
CA GLU A 157 26.42 12.06 0.43
C GLU A 157 24.94 11.98 0.83
N ALA A 158 24.19 11.01 0.25
CA ALA A 158 22.80 10.77 0.63
C ALA A 158 22.67 10.29 2.09
N SER A 159 23.59 9.45 2.56
CA SER A 159 23.66 9.00 3.96
C SER A 159 24.10 10.11 4.90
N ALA A 160 25.01 10.98 4.47
CA ALA A 160 25.48 12.13 5.27
C ALA A 160 24.41 13.22 5.44
N GLY A 161 23.51 13.39 4.44
CA GLY A 161 22.38 14.32 4.48
C GLY A 161 22.75 15.81 4.62
N THR A 162 23.97 16.21 4.26
CA THR A 162 24.48 17.59 4.47
C THR A 162 24.48 18.46 3.23
N ASP A 163 24.35 17.85 2.04
CA ASP A 163 24.33 18.56 0.77
C ASP A 163 22.92 19.05 0.45
N THR A 164 22.76 20.35 0.21
CA THR A 164 21.46 20.98 -0.07
C THR A 164 21.16 21.15 -1.56
N LYS A 165 22.10 20.76 -2.46
CA LYS A 165 22.00 21.03 -3.91
C LYS A 165 21.85 19.78 -4.75
N LYS A 166 22.19 18.60 -4.23
CA LYS A 166 22.16 17.35 -4.99
C LYS A 166 20.84 16.60 -4.88
N ILE A 167 20.46 15.90 -5.95
CA ILE A 167 19.24 15.08 -6.02
C ILE A 167 19.55 13.65 -5.59
N ILE A 168 18.71 13.10 -4.73
CA ILE A 168 18.76 11.69 -4.33
C ILE A 168 18.03 10.83 -5.36
N THR A 169 18.65 9.77 -5.85
CA THR A 169 17.99 8.76 -6.69
C THR A 169 17.29 7.71 -5.82
N PRO A 170 16.34 6.94 -6.37
CA PRO A 170 15.75 5.80 -5.65
C PRO A 170 16.80 4.80 -5.12
N ALA A 171 17.91 4.62 -5.84
CA ALA A 171 18.98 3.72 -5.42
C ALA A 171 19.78 4.29 -4.22
N THR A 172 20.17 5.58 -4.28
CA THR A 172 20.87 6.22 -3.18
C THR A 172 19.98 6.43 -1.96
N LEU A 173 18.68 6.70 -2.16
CA LEU A 173 17.70 6.75 -1.07
C LEU A 173 17.56 5.37 -0.38
N LYS A 174 17.47 4.30 -1.16
CA LYS A 174 17.41 2.93 -0.60
C LYS A 174 18.64 2.62 0.24
N THR A 175 19.83 3.00 -0.20
CA THR A 175 21.08 2.81 0.55
C THR A 175 21.09 3.67 1.83
N ALA A 176 20.74 4.96 1.72
CA ALA A 176 20.66 5.85 2.87
C ALA A 176 19.65 5.39 3.92
N LEU A 177 18.46 4.88 3.48
CA LEU A 177 17.45 4.31 4.38
C LEU A 177 17.89 2.96 4.97
N ALA A 178 18.66 2.16 4.23
CA ALA A 178 19.21 0.90 4.76
C ALA A 178 20.28 1.16 5.83
N ASP A 179 21.08 2.19 5.64
CA ASP A 179 22.09 2.66 6.63
C ASP A 179 21.40 3.37 7.80
N SER A 180 20.28 4.06 7.58
CA SER A 180 19.48 4.73 8.62
C SER A 180 18.50 3.78 9.34
N ALA A 181 18.42 2.50 8.93
CA ALA A 181 17.68 1.49 9.69
C ALA A 181 18.26 1.23 11.09
N ASP A 182 19.48 1.64 11.33
CA ASP A 182 19.98 2.01 12.64
C ASP A 182 19.90 3.56 12.74
N ILE A 183 18.82 4.10 13.30
CA ILE A 183 18.88 5.46 13.86
C ILE A 183 19.81 5.36 15.07
N VAL A 184 21.07 5.20 14.80
CA VAL A 184 22.12 5.34 15.79
C VAL A 184 22.34 6.84 15.92
N PHE A 185 21.76 7.43 16.92
CA PHE A 185 22.20 8.76 17.32
C PHE A 185 23.67 8.65 17.72
N PRO A 186 24.61 9.33 17.03
CA PRO A 186 26.02 9.20 17.34
C PRO A 186 26.27 9.55 18.80
N THR A 187 27.14 8.81 19.46
CA THR A 187 27.63 9.15 20.80
C THR A 187 28.09 10.58 20.81
N GLY A 188 27.51 11.42 21.67
CA GLY A 188 27.82 12.87 21.72
C GLY A 188 26.86 13.76 20.91
N SER A 189 25.82 13.20 20.26
CA SER A 189 24.71 14.01 19.72
C SER A 189 23.88 14.60 20.86
N LYS A 190 23.15 15.69 20.58
CA LYS A 190 22.20 16.29 21.55
C LYS A 190 21.08 15.35 22.02
N TYR A 191 20.98 14.17 21.43
CA TYR A 191 20.03 13.13 21.78
C TYR A 191 20.65 12.00 22.61
N ALA A 192 21.96 12.02 22.88
CA ALA A 192 22.57 11.09 23.81
C ALA A 192 22.11 11.42 25.23
N TYR A 193 21.78 10.39 25.98
CA TYR A 193 21.43 10.58 27.39
C TYR A 193 22.63 11.13 28.18
N THR A 194 22.39 12.17 28.97
CA THR A 194 23.34 12.69 29.95
C THR A 194 22.61 12.88 31.27
N ALA A 195 23.25 12.53 32.37
CA ALA A 195 22.68 12.65 33.71
C ALA A 195 22.50 14.13 34.18
N THR A 196 23.04 15.08 33.41
CA THR A 196 23.00 16.51 33.76
C THR A 196 21.94 17.30 33.01
N GLU A 197 21.25 16.70 32.05
CA GLU A 197 20.24 17.36 31.23
C GLU A 197 18.82 17.03 31.70
N LEU A 198 17.89 17.94 31.42
CA LEU A 198 16.46 17.77 31.63
C LEU A 198 15.84 17.16 30.38
N PHE A 199 15.19 16.03 30.52
CA PHE A 199 14.40 15.38 29.48
C PHE A 199 12.91 15.49 29.84
N LEU A 200 12.12 16.19 29.05
CA LEU A 200 10.67 16.28 29.24
C LEU A 200 10.00 14.98 28.79
N ALA A 201 8.80 14.72 29.28
CA ALA A 201 7.98 13.59 28.82
C ALA A 201 7.84 13.63 27.28
N GLY A 202 8.06 12.50 26.63
CA GLY A 202 8.11 12.36 25.18
C GLY A 202 9.50 12.65 24.56
N ALA A 203 10.48 13.12 25.33
CA ALA A 203 11.84 13.27 24.82
C ALA A 203 12.44 11.91 24.48
N MET A 204 13.13 11.85 23.34
CA MET A 204 13.82 10.64 22.88
C MET A 204 15.31 10.76 23.09
N VAL A 205 15.92 9.72 23.65
CA VAL A 205 17.37 9.66 23.90
C VAL A 205 17.93 8.31 23.43
N TYR A 206 19.23 8.33 23.10
CA TYR A 206 19.97 7.12 22.79
C TYR A 206 20.91 6.78 23.97
N HIS A 207 20.78 5.57 24.48
CA HIS A 207 21.58 5.10 25.61
C HIS A 207 21.81 3.60 25.53
N ASN A 208 23.07 3.17 25.74
CA ASN A 208 23.48 1.75 25.72
C ASN A 208 23.00 0.95 24.50
N GLY A 209 23.11 1.54 23.30
CA GLY A 209 22.75 0.85 22.05
C GLY A 209 21.23 0.83 21.74
N LYS A 210 20.40 1.50 22.54
CA LYS A 210 18.95 1.54 22.41
C LYS A 210 18.42 2.96 22.42
N THR A 211 17.24 3.13 21.82
CA THR A 211 16.49 4.40 21.88
C THR A 211 15.43 4.29 22.97
N TRP A 212 15.31 5.32 23.77
CA TRP A 212 14.36 5.42 24.89
C TRP A 212 13.52 6.68 24.74
N SER A 213 12.27 6.60 25.14
CA SER A 213 11.36 7.75 25.28
C SER A 213 11.08 7.99 26.76
N ALA A 214 11.21 9.23 27.20
CA ALA A 214 10.85 9.60 28.56
C ALA A 214 9.32 9.52 28.74
N VAL A 215 8.85 8.71 29.64
CA VAL A 215 7.43 8.57 30.04
C VAL A 215 7.04 9.76 30.89
N VAL A 216 7.89 10.15 31.81
CA VAL A 216 7.77 11.34 32.66
C VAL A 216 9.01 12.21 32.54
N ALA A 217 8.94 13.47 32.98
CA ALA A 217 10.11 14.34 32.99
C ALA A 217 11.23 13.76 33.88
N ASN A 218 12.42 13.64 33.33
CA ASN A 218 13.60 13.07 33.96
C ASN A 218 14.76 14.07 33.91
N GLY A 219 15.54 14.15 34.96
CA GLY A 219 16.71 15.02 35.05
C GLY A 219 16.79 15.72 36.41
N PRO A 220 17.85 16.55 36.62
CA PRO A 220 17.97 17.36 37.83
C PRO A 220 16.69 18.19 38.05
N ASP A 221 16.26 18.30 39.30
CA ASP A 221 15.09 19.10 39.73
C ASP A 221 13.74 18.61 39.23
N THR A 222 13.63 17.38 38.68
CA THR A 222 12.35 16.73 38.36
C THR A 222 11.85 15.84 39.50
N THR A 223 10.54 15.51 39.51
CA THR A 223 9.97 14.60 40.50
C THR A 223 10.54 13.19 40.39
N ALA A 224 10.87 12.72 39.16
CA ALA A 224 11.52 11.44 38.93
C ALA A 224 13.01 11.46 39.29
N GLY A 225 13.62 12.66 39.41
CA GLY A 225 15.06 12.80 39.58
C GLY A 225 15.85 12.38 38.34
N VAL A 226 17.12 12.04 38.53
CA VAL A 226 18.01 11.54 37.47
C VAL A 226 17.92 10.02 37.43
N VAL A 227 17.20 9.47 36.44
CA VAL A 227 17.02 8.03 36.26
C VAL A 227 17.65 7.66 34.90
N GLU A 228 18.56 6.69 34.89
CA GLU A 228 19.23 6.21 33.68
C GLU A 228 18.26 5.40 32.81
N PRO A 229 18.19 5.62 31.48
CA PRO A 229 17.34 4.85 30.60
C PRO A 229 17.59 3.33 30.69
N GLY A 230 16.53 2.58 30.89
CA GLY A 230 16.55 1.11 31.06
C GLY A 230 16.67 0.62 32.51
N THR A 231 16.67 1.53 33.49
CA THR A 231 16.69 1.17 34.90
C THR A 231 15.30 1.28 35.58
N ASP A 232 14.38 2.03 34.97
CA ASP A 232 13.02 2.22 35.47
C ASP A 232 12.06 2.43 34.27
N GLU A 233 11.09 1.52 34.12
CA GLU A 233 10.12 1.50 33.01
C GLU A 233 9.03 2.57 33.17
N ASP A 234 8.76 3.03 34.39
CA ASP A 234 7.82 4.13 34.66
C ASP A 234 8.40 5.49 34.25
N VAL A 235 9.72 5.56 34.10
CA VAL A 235 10.45 6.78 33.68
C VAL A 235 10.88 6.73 32.23
N TRP A 236 11.33 5.58 31.75
CA TRP A 236 11.84 5.38 30.39
C TRP A 236 11.20 4.18 29.69
N ALA A 237 10.49 4.41 28.61
CA ALA A 237 10.02 3.35 27.73
C ALA A 237 11.02 3.10 26.61
N MET A 238 11.39 1.83 26.37
CA MET A 238 12.22 1.46 25.26
C MET A 238 11.46 1.68 23.95
N VAL A 239 12.06 2.41 23.01
CA VAL A 239 11.55 2.56 21.65
C VAL A 239 12.26 1.52 20.79
N PRO A 240 11.56 0.50 20.29
CA PRO A 240 12.16 -0.52 19.42
C PRO A 240 12.78 0.15 18.19
N ASN A 241 14.00 -0.21 17.84
CA ASN A 241 14.56 0.23 16.56
C ASN A 241 13.94 -0.56 15.39
N ALA A 242 14.08 -0.05 14.16
CA ALA A 242 13.49 -0.68 12.97
C ALA A 242 13.98 -2.13 12.75
N LYS A 243 15.11 -2.52 13.33
CA LYS A 243 15.68 -3.86 13.24
C LYS A 243 15.09 -4.81 14.30
N GLU A 244 14.78 -4.30 15.49
CA GLU A 244 14.02 -5.01 16.52
C GLU A 244 12.56 -5.14 16.10
N ILE A 245 11.98 -4.11 15.49
CA ILE A 245 10.65 -4.13 14.87
C ILE A 245 10.57 -5.22 13.78
N LYS A 246 11.61 -5.44 12.98
CA LYS A 246 11.64 -6.47 11.93
C LYS A 246 11.51 -7.91 12.45
N GLY A 247 11.80 -8.15 13.72
CA GLY A 247 11.71 -9.47 14.35
C GLY A 247 10.43 -9.72 15.15
N THR A 248 9.73 -8.67 15.57
CA THR A 248 8.65 -8.75 16.57
C THR A 248 7.35 -8.05 16.17
N ILE A 249 7.36 -7.09 15.26
CA ILE A 249 6.12 -6.40 14.85
C ILE A 249 5.74 -6.87 13.46
N SER A 250 4.65 -7.63 13.37
CA SER A 250 3.97 -7.87 12.10
C SER A 250 3.18 -6.62 11.70
N LEU A 251 2.77 -6.52 10.43
CA LEU A 251 1.88 -5.45 9.99
C LEU A 251 0.58 -5.40 10.84
N PHE A 252 0.20 -6.52 11.43
CA PHE A 252 -0.97 -6.67 12.29
C PHE A 252 -0.79 -6.00 13.65
N ASP A 253 0.42 -5.96 14.20
CA ASP A 253 0.72 -5.30 15.49
C ASP A 253 0.70 -3.76 15.37
N LEU A 254 0.74 -3.22 14.15
CA LEU A 254 0.59 -1.79 13.88
C LEU A 254 -0.87 -1.35 13.72
N CYS A 255 -1.81 -2.28 13.65
CA CYS A 255 -3.22 -1.96 13.63
C CYS A 255 -3.72 -1.73 15.07
N PRO A 256 -4.56 -0.72 15.32
CA PRO A 256 -5.19 -0.56 16.62
C PRO A 256 -5.90 -1.85 17.04
N SER A 257 -5.81 -2.22 18.31
CA SER A 257 -6.53 -3.38 18.87
C SER A 257 -8.04 -3.16 18.80
N GLY A 258 -8.78 -4.23 18.52
CA GLY A 258 -10.24 -4.23 18.52
C GLY A 258 -10.88 -4.99 17.36
N ALA A 259 -12.08 -5.44 17.54
CA ALA A 259 -12.78 -6.29 16.58
C ALA A 259 -12.82 -5.75 15.14
N PRO A 260 -13.09 -4.44 14.85
CA PRO A 260 -13.16 -3.96 13.48
C PRO A 260 -11.85 -4.10 12.70
N GLN A 261 -10.72 -3.87 13.36
CA GLN A 261 -9.38 -3.95 12.76
C GLN A 261 -8.99 -5.41 12.50
N HIS A 262 -9.26 -6.28 13.45
CA HIS A 262 -9.01 -7.71 13.30
C HIS A 262 -9.87 -8.32 12.20
N ASN A 263 -11.15 -7.96 12.13
CA ASN A 263 -12.09 -8.44 11.11
C ASN A 263 -11.76 -7.96 9.69
N ALA A 264 -10.96 -6.90 9.54
CA ALA A 264 -10.52 -6.41 8.23
C ALA A 264 -9.42 -7.28 7.58
N LEU A 265 -8.85 -8.23 8.30
CA LEU A 265 -7.70 -9.05 7.88
C LEU A 265 -8.07 -10.54 7.88
N TYR A 266 -7.40 -11.32 7.00
CA TYR A 266 -7.54 -12.78 6.94
C TYR A 266 -6.15 -13.42 7.07
N ARG A 267 -5.99 -14.35 8.02
CA ARG A 267 -4.67 -14.93 8.29
C ARG A 267 -4.59 -16.44 8.05
N GLY A 268 -5.24 -17.26 8.80
CA GLY A 268 -5.21 -18.73 8.66
C GLY A 268 -4.13 -19.43 9.50
N LYS A 269 -3.77 -18.86 10.65
CA LYS A 269 -2.79 -19.42 11.60
C LYS A 269 -3.46 -20.44 12.53
N ASN A 270 -2.73 -21.51 12.92
CA ASN A 270 -3.14 -22.37 14.02
C ASN A 270 -2.92 -21.64 15.35
N ILE A 271 -4.01 -21.33 16.05
CA ILE A 271 -4.00 -20.67 17.36
C ILE A 271 -4.42 -21.59 18.51
N THR A 272 -4.31 -22.89 18.32
CA THR A 272 -4.67 -23.87 19.38
C THR A 272 -3.87 -23.65 20.68
N SER A 273 -2.59 -23.30 20.56
CA SER A 273 -1.77 -22.98 21.74
C SER A 273 -2.27 -21.74 22.50
N LEU A 274 -2.68 -20.69 21.77
CA LEU A 274 -3.28 -19.49 22.36
C LEU A 274 -4.56 -19.83 23.14
N PHE A 275 -5.39 -20.70 22.56
CA PHE A 275 -6.62 -21.17 23.22
C PHE A 275 -6.32 -22.03 24.46
N THR A 276 -5.36 -22.94 24.40
CA THR A 276 -5.05 -23.87 25.51
C THR A 276 -4.27 -23.20 26.63
N SER A 277 -3.53 -22.10 26.38
CA SER A 277 -2.84 -21.34 27.42
C SER A 277 -3.77 -20.48 28.27
N GLY A 278 -4.96 -20.16 27.77
CA GLY A 278 -5.91 -19.23 28.39
C GLY A 278 -5.79 -17.79 27.87
N GLU A 279 -4.71 -17.44 27.16
CA GLU A 279 -4.52 -16.10 26.57
C GLU A 279 -5.62 -15.73 25.57
N PHE A 280 -6.17 -16.71 24.86
CA PHE A 280 -7.32 -16.48 23.98
C PHE A 280 -8.49 -15.84 24.73
N SER A 281 -8.87 -16.41 25.87
CA SER A 281 -9.99 -15.91 26.70
C SER A 281 -9.68 -14.54 27.30
N GLU A 282 -8.44 -14.27 27.68
CA GLU A 282 -8.02 -12.96 28.18
C GLU A 282 -8.10 -11.90 27.07
N ASN A 283 -7.58 -12.18 25.89
CA ASN A 283 -7.59 -11.27 24.74
C ASN A 283 -9.02 -10.98 24.25
N VAL A 284 -9.90 -11.99 24.29
CA VAL A 284 -11.31 -11.80 23.99
C VAL A 284 -12.01 -10.98 25.07
N ALA A 285 -11.84 -11.31 26.33
CA ALA A 285 -12.51 -10.60 27.44
C ALA A 285 -12.14 -9.11 27.49
N ASN A 286 -10.89 -8.77 27.13
CA ASN A 286 -10.41 -7.40 27.07
C ASN A 286 -10.86 -6.66 25.81
N GLY A 287 -11.43 -7.34 24.82
CA GLY A 287 -11.82 -6.77 23.52
C GLY A 287 -10.65 -6.36 22.62
N THR A 288 -9.43 -6.80 22.95
CA THR A 288 -8.24 -6.51 22.13
C THR A 288 -8.08 -7.49 20.97
N PHE A 289 -8.48 -8.74 21.17
CA PHE A 289 -8.37 -9.86 20.21
C PHE A 289 -6.94 -10.13 19.72
N ASP A 290 -5.94 -9.81 20.55
CA ASP A 290 -4.55 -9.95 20.20
C ASP A 290 -4.25 -11.38 19.72
N ASP A 291 -3.60 -11.45 18.54
CA ASP A 291 -3.28 -12.69 17.82
C ASP A 291 -4.49 -13.57 17.41
N ILE A 292 -5.69 -12.95 17.23
CA ILE A 292 -6.93 -13.63 16.81
C ILE A 292 -7.49 -12.92 15.56
N TYR A 293 -7.53 -13.60 14.42
CA TYR A 293 -7.96 -13.03 13.13
C TYR A 293 -8.90 -13.97 12.37
N PRO A 294 -9.83 -13.47 11.55
CA PRO A 294 -10.59 -14.30 10.62
C PRO A 294 -9.69 -15.25 9.81
N GLY A 295 -10.11 -16.50 9.71
CA GLY A 295 -9.36 -17.55 9.06
C GLY A 295 -8.40 -18.33 9.95
N ASP A 296 -7.99 -17.81 11.10
CA ASP A 296 -7.26 -18.58 12.10
C ASP A 296 -8.08 -19.76 12.60
N TYR A 297 -7.45 -20.77 13.15
CA TYR A 297 -8.20 -21.96 13.58
C TYR A 297 -7.66 -22.59 14.86
N ILE A 298 -8.60 -23.20 15.61
CA ILE A 298 -8.33 -24.00 16.78
C ILE A 298 -8.57 -25.47 16.41
N GLU A 299 -7.58 -26.34 16.59
CA GLU A 299 -7.74 -27.78 16.43
C GLU A 299 -8.31 -28.36 17.72
N LEU A 300 -9.62 -28.65 17.70
CA LEU A 300 -10.31 -29.18 18.85
C LEU A 300 -11.32 -30.25 18.43
N PRO A 301 -11.14 -31.51 18.85
CA PRO A 301 -12.08 -32.58 18.53
C PRO A 301 -13.39 -32.36 19.27
N VAL A 302 -14.50 -32.70 18.63
CA VAL A 302 -15.84 -32.64 19.23
C VAL A 302 -16.54 -34.01 19.12
N THR A 303 -17.12 -34.46 20.21
CA THR A 303 -17.89 -35.73 20.24
C THR A 303 -19.37 -35.43 20.31
N ILE A 304 -20.13 -35.91 19.31
CA ILE A 304 -21.57 -35.73 19.19
C ILE A 304 -22.24 -37.12 19.08
N SER A 305 -23.10 -37.45 20.04
CA SER A 305 -23.80 -38.73 20.06
C SER A 305 -22.89 -39.96 19.88
N GLY A 306 -21.69 -39.92 20.52
CA GLY A 306 -20.72 -41.00 20.50
C GLY A 306 -19.76 -40.99 19.30
N THR A 307 -19.93 -40.10 18.32
CA THR A 307 -19.03 -39.94 17.18
C THR A 307 -18.09 -38.74 17.41
N THR A 308 -16.78 -38.96 17.32
CA THR A 308 -15.77 -37.93 17.46
C THR A 308 -15.37 -37.40 16.07
N TYR A 309 -15.44 -36.08 15.91
CA TYR A 309 -15.04 -35.33 14.73
C TYR A 309 -13.76 -34.56 15.01
N GLN A 310 -12.73 -34.75 14.19
CA GLN A 310 -11.49 -33.97 14.26
C GLN A 310 -11.69 -32.66 13.49
N ALA A 311 -12.12 -31.62 14.18
CA ALA A 311 -12.50 -30.35 13.58
C ALA A 311 -11.40 -29.29 13.78
N LYS A 312 -11.21 -28.45 12.75
CA LYS A 312 -10.58 -27.12 12.87
C LYS A 312 -11.69 -26.11 12.99
N TRP A 313 -11.72 -25.45 14.12
CA TRP A 313 -12.68 -24.37 14.38
C TRP A 313 -12.13 -23.06 13.84
N VAL A 314 -12.62 -22.67 12.68
CA VAL A 314 -12.16 -21.48 11.97
C VAL A 314 -12.75 -20.23 12.63
N VAL A 315 -11.90 -19.28 12.95
CA VAL A 315 -12.32 -17.94 13.40
C VAL A 315 -13.05 -17.25 12.26
N GLY A 316 -14.31 -16.97 12.48
CA GLY A 316 -15.19 -16.31 11.51
C GLY A 316 -15.12 -14.80 11.62
N GLU A 317 -15.32 -14.29 12.83
CA GLU A 317 -15.39 -12.86 13.11
C GLU A 317 -15.26 -12.59 14.61
N CYS A 318 -14.58 -11.52 14.98
CA CYS A 318 -14.57 -10.98 16.33
C CYS A 318 -15.81 -10.13 16.57
N ASP A 319 -16.48 -10.29 17.70
CA ASP A 319 -17.66 -9.50 18.10
C ASP A 319 -18.83 -9.52 17.11
N TYR A 320 -19.06 -10.67 16.47
CA TYR A 320 -20.11 -10.80 15.43
C TYR A 320 -21.48 -10.37 15.93
N ALA A 321 -21.85 -10.76 17.16
CA ALA A 321 -23.16 -10.54 17.76
C ALA A 321 -23.12 -9.54 18.94
N LEU A 322 -22.05 -8.75 19.08
CA LEU A 322 -21.97 -7.75 20.14
C LEU A 322 -23.07 -6.70 19.96
N HIS A 323 -23.74 -6.38 21.05
CA HIS A 323 -24.92 -5.51 21.09
C HIS A 323 -26.10 -5.96 20.22
N TYR A 324 -26.22 -7.26 19.96
CA TYR A 324 -27.30 -7.83 19.18
C TYR A 324 -28.32 -8.58 20.05
N GLY A 325 -29.58 -8.53 19.65
CA GLY A 325 -30.71 -9.24 20.24
C GLY A 325 -31.69 -8.31 20.98
N ASP A 326 -32.87 -8.85 21.31
CA ASP A 326 -33.85 -8.17 22.20
C ASP A 326 -33.35 -8.05 23.64
N THR A 327 -32.39 -8.86 23.98
CA THR A 327 -31.50 -8.76 25.14
C THR A 327 -30.09 -8.81 24.59
N GLU A 328 -29.41 -7.67 24.61
CA GLU A 328 -28.10 -7.51 23.98
C GLU A 328 -27.04 -8.43 24.59
N LEU A 329 -26.22 -9.02 23.72
CA LEU A 329 -24.99 -9.67 24.12
C LEU A 329 -23.92 -8.59 24.32
N THR A 330 -23.48 -8.38 25.56
CA THR A 330 -22.50 -7.33 25.91
C THR A 330 -21.10 -7.89 26.12
N GLU A 331 -20.93 -9.21 26.13
CA GLU A 331 -19.64 -9.86 26.30
C GLU A 331 -18.91 -9.94 24.95
N HIS A 332 -17.64 -9.58 24.94
CA HIS A 332 -16.75 -9.81 23.79
C HIS A 332 -16.67 -11.30 23.49
N HIS A 333 -16.61 -11.64 22.20
CA HIS A 333 -16.62 -13.03 21.76
C HIS A 333 -16.03 -13.18 20.35
N VAL A 334 -15.71 -14.41 20.01
CA VAL A 334 -15.28 -14.80 18.68
C VAL A 334 -16.27 -15.79 18.09
N LEU A 335 -16.81 -15.49 16.91
CA LEU A 335 -17.59 -16.48 16.15
C LEU A 335 -16.63 -17.47 15.52
N VAL A 336 -16.83 -18.76 15.78
CA VAL A 336 -16.10 -19.86 15.14
C VAL A 336 -17.04 -20.86 14.50
N PHE A 337 -16.56 -21.54 13.46
CA PHE A 337 -17.29 -22.62 12.78
C PHE A 337 -16.32 -23.74 12.34
N PRO A 338 -16.77 -25.01 12.31
CA PRO A 338 -15.89 -26.11 11.92
C PRO A 338 -15.58 -26.09 10.41
N ASP A 339 -14.38 -26.52 10.03
CA ASP A 339 -13.97 -26.73 8.63
C ASP A 339 -14.67 -27.91 7.97
N ILE A 340 -15.16 -28.85 8.79
CA ILE A 340 -15.89 -30.05 8.39
C ILE A 340 -17.35 -29.99 8.85
N GLN A 341 -18.16 -30.92 8.35
CA GLN A 341 -19.52 -31.14 8.83
C GLN A 341 -19.51 -32.03 10.08
N LEU A 342 -20.34 -31.69 11.06
CA LEU A 342 -20.50 -32.44 12.30
C LEU A 342 -21.65 -33.46 12.15
N GLY A 343 -21.56 -34.29 11.11
CA GLY A 343 -22.55 -35.26 10.75
C GLY A 343 -23.61 -34.75 9.78
N THR A 344 -24.65 -35.52 9.59
CA THR A 344 -25.78 -35.27 8.68
C THR A 344 -27.13 -35.32 9.37
N SER A 345 -28.12 -34.62 8.82
CA SER A 345 -29.51 -34.69 9.23
C SER A 345 -30.42 -34.15 8.13
N TYR A 346 -31.70 -34.47 8.21
CA TYR A 346 -32.76 -33.75 7.50
C TYR A 346 -33.23 -32.55 8.35
N MET A 347 -33.84 -31.55 7.73
CA MET A 347 -34.52 -30.46 8.44
C MET A 347 -35.81 -30.98 9.09
N ASN A 348 -36.59 -31.76 8.36
CA ASN A 348 -37.80 -32.48 8.83
C ASN A 348 -37.89 -33.86 8.21
N SER A 349 -38.55 -34.80 8.87
CA SER A 349 -38.75 -36.16 8.32
C SER A 349 -39.66 -36.20 7.11
N THR A 350 -40.41 -35.13 6.86
CA THR A 350 -41.32 -34.97 5.70
C THR A 350 -41.03 -33.65 5.01
N ASN A 351 -41.47 -33.48 3.76
CA ASN A 351 -41.27 -32.27 2.97
C ASN A 351 -42.20 -31.14 3.44
N THR A 352 -41.93 -30.60 4.60
CA THR A 352 -42.65 -29.47 5.17
C THR A 352 -41.74 -28.52 5.90
N THR A 353 -42.07 -27.25 5.83
CA THR A 353 -41.45 -26.18 6.64
C THR A 353 -42.43 -25.62 7.68
N ALA A 354 -43.57 -26.30 7.89
CA ALA A 354 -44.50 -25.92 8.92
C ALA A 354 -43.82 -25.88 10.28
N GLY A 355 -44.06 -24.83 11.08
CA GLY A 355 -43.31 -24.57 12.33
C GLY A 355 -41.98 -23.83 12.13
N GLY A 356 -41.64 -23.51 10.89
CA GLY A 356 -40.38 -22.81 10.55
C GLY A 356 -39.12 -23.57 10.96
N TYR A 357 -38.03 -22.87 11.09
CA TYR A 357 -36.78 -23.47 11.57
C TYR A 357 -36.90 -23.94 13.04
N LYS A 358 -37.51 -23.10 13.89
CA LYS A 358 -37.67 -23.41 15.32
C LYS A 358 -38.49 -24.69 15.59
N GLY A 359 -39.47 -24.98 14.74
CA GLY A 359 -40.28 -26.22 14.81
C GLY A 359 -39.70 -27.41 14.07
N SER A 360 -38.53 -27.27 13.42
CA SER A 360 -37.92 -28.35 12.65
C SER A 360 -37.27 -29.42 13.54
N TYR A 361 -37.18 -30.65 13.00
CA TYR A 361 -36.41 -31.72 13.65
C TYR A 361 -34.94 -31.35 13.85
N MET A 362 -34.38 -30.63 12.89
CA MET A 362 -32.99 -30.12 13.00
C MET A 362 -32.83 -29.34 14.31
N TYR A 363 -33.65 -28.32 14.52
CA TYR A 363 -33.55 -27.48 15.71
C TYR A 363 -33.94 -28.20 17.01
N ALA A 364 -35.06 -28.95 16.98
CA ALA A 364 -35.62 -29.55 18.16
C ALA A 364 -34.88 -30.82 18.64
N THR A 365 -34.16 -31.51 17.75
CA THR A 365 -33.59 -32.83 18.06
C THR A 365 -32.10 -32.91 17.73
N LYS A 366 -31.69 -32.48 16.52
CA LYS A 366 -30.28 -32.64 16.09
C LYS A 366 -29.34 -31.62 16.76
N ILE A 367 -29.74 -30.37 16.79
CA ILE A 367 -28.93 -29.29 17.32
C ILE A 367 -28.66 -29.39 18.82
N PRO A 368 -29.59 -29.83 19.69
CA PRO A 368 -29.29 -30.06 21.11
C PRO A 368 -28.12 -31.02 21.37
N ALA A 369 -28.00 -32.10 20.59
CA ALA A 369 -26.83 -33.00 20.71
C ALA A 369 -25.53 -32.33 20.26
N VAL A 370 -25.60 -31.48 19.25
CA VAL A 370 -24.41 -30.67 18.78
C VAL A 370 -24.02 -29.68 19.86
N ARG A 371 -24.96 -28.95 20.47
CA ARG A 371 -24.74 -28.01 21.58
C ARG A 371 -24.05 -28.70 22.75
N THR A 372 -24.50 -29.87 23.13
CA THR A 372 -23.87 -30.68 24.20
C THR A 372 -22.42 -31.01 23.84
N GLY A 373 -22.16 -31.48 22.62
CA GLY A 373 -20.80 -31.79 22.16
C GLY A 373 -19.87 -30.58 22.16
N ILE A 374 -20.34 -29.43 21.69
CA ILE A 374 -19.59 -28.17 21.68
C ILE A 374 -19.30 -27.68 23.09
N LYS A 375 -20.31 -27.66 24.00
CA LYS A 375 -20.09 -27.31 25.42
C LYS A 375 -19.05 -28.20 26.09
N ASN A 376 -19.04 -29.49 25.78
CA ASN A 376 -18.06 -30.41 26.34
C ASN A 376 -16.65 -30.20 25.75
N ALA A 377 -16.54 -29.86 24.46
CA ALA A 377 -15.28 -29.64 23.79
C ALA A 377 -14.60 -28.33 24.22
N PHE A 378 -15.31 -27.21 24.17
CA PHE A 378 -14.78 -25.90 24.52
C PHE A 378 -14.79 -25.61 26.02
N GLY A 379 -15.61 -26.30 26.78
CA GLY A 379 -15.97 -25.94 28.16
C GLY A 379 -17.16 -24.98 28.19
N SER A 380 -18.13 -25.28 29.08
CA SER A 380 -19.39 -24.51 29.14
C SER A 380 -19.19 -23.01 29.48
N SER A 381 -18.10 -22.66 30.19
CA SER A 381 -17.76 -21.28 30.53
C SER A 381 -17.25 -20.47 29.35
N HIS A 382 -16.66 -21.13 28.35
CA HIS A 382 -16.11 -20.49 27.15
C HIS A 382 -17.10 -20.34 26.00
N VAL A 383 -18.33 -20.82 26.16
CA VAL A 383 -19.33 -20.76 25.10
C VAL A 383 -20.44 -19.79 25.48
N CYS A 384 -20.70 -18.79 24.64
CA CYS A 384 -21.73 -17.79 24.89
C CYS A 384 -23.14 -18.35 24.64
N SER A 385 -24.10 -17.84 25.41
CA SER A 385 -25.53 -17.89 25.08
C SER A 385 -25.92 -16.54 24.47
N PHE A 386 -26.67 -16.55 23.39
CA PHE A 386 -27.03 -15.34 22.66
C PHE A 386 -28.49 -15.40 22.17
N ARG A 387 -28.99 -14.29 21.68
CA ARG A 387 -30.37 -14.16 21.21
C ARG A 387 -30.43 -14.26 19.70
N GLU A 388 -31.34 -15.05 19.18
CA GLU A 388 -31.63 -15.13 17.74
C GLU A 388 -33.11 -15.00 17.47
N TYR A 389 -33.44 -14.36 16.36
CA TYR A 389 -34.79 -14.21 15.87
C TYR A 389 -35.10 -15.37 14.93
N LEU A 390 -35.78 -16.40 15.44
CA LEU A 390 -36.00 -17.68 14.73
C LEU A 390 -37.43 -17.81 14.17
N THR A 391 -37.51 -18.20 12.90
CA THR A 391 -38.78 -18.53 12.25
C THR A 391 -39.50 -19.67 12.99
N LYS A 392 -40.71 -19.41 13.44
CA LYS A 392 -41.55 -20.36 14.21
C LYS A 392 -42.77 -20.84 13.48
N THR A 393 -43.25 -20.11 12.47
CA THR A 393 -44.36 -20.50 11.63
C THR A 393 -44.09 -20.13 10.18
N VAL A 394 -44.65 -20.92 9.26
CA VAL A 394 -44.57 -20.67 7.83
C VAL A 394 -45.96 -20.78 7.25
N ASN A 395 -46.44 -19.74 6.58
CA ASN A 395 -47.73 -19.80 5.87
C ASN A 395 -47.53 -20.53 4.55
N THR A 396 -47.97 -21.79 4.50
CA THR A 396 -47.82 -22.66 3.35
C THR A 396 -48.85 -22.43 2.25
N SER A 397 -49.85 -21.57 2.49
CA SER A 397 -50.91 -21.24 1.52
C SER A 397 -50.53 -20.13 0.54
N MET A 398 -49.40 -19.48 0.68
CA MET A 398 -48.96 -18.48 -0.29
C MET A 398 -48.48 -19.14 -1.59
N ALA A 399 -49.22 -18.84 -2.65
CA ALA A 399 -48.87 -19.28 -3.99
C ALA A 399 -47.48 -18.75 -4.42
N SER A 400 -46.82 -19.56 -5.25
CA SER A 400 -45.58 -19.18 -5.95
C SER A 400 -45.74 -17.82 -6.64
N MET A 401 -44.86 -16.89 -6.38
CA MET A 401 -44.75 -15.70 -7.23
C MET A 401 -44.15 -16.12 -8.58
N ALA A 402 -44.94 -16.09 -9.62
CA ALA A 402 -44.51 -16.38 -10.98
C ALA A 402 -43.41 -15.35 -11.41
N GLY A 403 -42.33 -15.84 -11.98
CA GLY A 403 -41.28 -14.98 -12.56
C GLY A 403 -39.93 -15.02 -11.87
N GLY A 404 -39.45 -16.16 -11.40
CA GLY A 404 -38.14 -16.34 -10.79
C GLY A 404 -38.05 -15.78 -9.38
N GLY A 405 -39.15 -15.32 -8.85
CA GLY A 405 -39.29 -14.90 -7.47
C GLY A 405 -39.57 -16.11 -6.59
N PHE A 406 -38.98 -16.14 -5.48
CA PHE A 406 -39.12 -17.10 -4.42
C PHE A 406 -40.56 -17.24 -3.98
N THR A 407 -41.05 -18.45 -3.87
CA THR A 407 -42.29 -18.78 -3.15
C THR A 407 -42.04 -18.57 -1.66
N GLY A 408 -41.80 -17.35 -1.27
CA GLY A 408 -41.57 -17.02 0.13
C GLY A 408 -42.87 -17.18 0.89
N ALA A 409 -42.95 -18.22 1.67
CA ALA A 409 -43.98 -18.32 2.69
C ALA A 409 -43.81 -17.11 3.63
N SER A 410 -44.92 -16.41 3.93
CA SER A 410 -44.93 -15.44 5.01
C SER A 410 -44.61 -16.19 6.30
N SER A 411 -43.56 -15.82 6.99
CA SER A 411 -43.17 -16.44 8.24
C SER A 411 -43.44 -15.51 9.43
N ASP A 412 -43.70 -16.10 10.58
CA ASP A 412 -43.59 -15.41 11.86
C ASP A 412 -42.40 -15.96 12.63
N ALA A 413 -41.74 -15.10 13.39
CA ALA A 413 -40.54 -15.43 14.12
C ALA A 413 -40.59 -14.88 15.54
N GLU A 414 -39.77 -15.41 16.40
CA GLU A 414 -39.64 -14.93 17.78
C GLU A 414 -38.20 -14.98 18.28
N TRP A 415 -37.88 -14.07 19.20
CA TRP A 415 -36.61 -14.08 19.89
C TRP A 415 -36.48 -15.34 20.74
N THR A 416 -35.38 -16.01 20.58
CA THR A 416 -35.09 -17.28 21.23
C THR A 416 -33.69 -17.28 21.76
N THR A 417 -33.46 -17.71 23.01
CA THR A 417 -32.13 -17.95 23.54
C THR A 417 -31.52 -19.17 22.86
N VAL A 418 -30.38 -18.97 22.23
CA VAL A 418 -29.56 -20.03 21.65
C VAL A 418 -28.42 -20.30 22.60
N GLU A 419 -28.35 -21.51 23.07
CA GLU A 419 -27.28 -21.96 23.94
C GLU A 419 -26.17 -22.60 23.12
N ALA A 420 -24.97 -22.01 23.14
CA ALA A 420 -23.77 -22.52 22.53
C ALA A 420 -23.69 -22.38 20.99
N CYS A 421 -24.61 -22.93 20.23
CA CYS A 421 -24.48 -22.95 18.76
C CYS A 421 -25.83 -23.03 18.04
N ASP A 422 -25.82 -22.63 16.76
CA ASP A 422 -26.86 -22.90 15.81
C ASP A 422 -26.29 -23.06 14.39
N ILE A 423 -27.13 -23.45 13.39
CA ILE A 423 -26.68 -23.41 12.00
C ILE A 423 -26.84 -22.02 11.40
N MET A 424 -25.99 -21.73 10.42
CA MET A 424 -25.88 -20.39 9.81
C MET A 424 -27.09 -20.04 8.95
N THR A 425 -27.25 -18.74 8.67
CA THR A 425 -28.17 -18.19 7.67
C THR A 425 -27.47 -17.96 6.34
N GLU A 426 -28.25 -17.74 5.28
CA GLU A 426 -27.73 -17.28 3.99
C GLU A 426 -26.98 -15.95 4.12
N SER A 427 -27.49 -15.00 4.90
CA SER A 427 -26.84 -13.72 5.14
C SER A 427 -25.47 -13.86 5.80
N MET A 428 -25.32 -14.80 6.73
CA MET A 428 -24.03 -15.10 7.37
C MET A 428 -22.98 -15.63 6.38
N VAL A 429 -23.40 -16.36 5.37
CA VAL A 429 -22.49 -17.03 4.41
C VAL A 429 -22.27 -16.20 3.13
N TYR A 430 -23.30 -15.46 2.68
CA TYR A 430 -23.28 -14.77 1.39
C TYR A 430 -23.47 -13.25 1.47
N GLY A 431 -23.79 -12.70 2.65
CA GLY A 431 -24.05 -11.28 2.86
C GLY A 431 -25.49 -10.86 2.54
N SER A 432 -26.29 -11.75 1.98
CA SER A 432 -27.70 -11.49 1.64
C SER A 432 -28.47 -12.78 1.54
N LYS A 433 -29.80 -12.69 1.52
CA LYS A 433 -30.66 -13.79 1.15
C LYS A 433 -30.52 -14.06 -0.33
N MET A 434 -30.22 -15.31 -0.69
CA MET A 434 -29.96 -15.73 -2.07
C MET A 434 -31.09 -16.63 -2.61
N SER A 435 -31.43 -17.66 -1.86
CA SER A 435 -32.50 -18.64 -2.19
C SER A 435 -33.77 -18.39 -1.39
N SER A 436 -33.65 -17.88 -0.16
CA SER A 436 -34.75 -17.60 0.72
C SER A 436 -35.42 -16.25 0.41
N SER A 437 -36.67 -16.12 0.88
CA SER A 437 -37.46 -14.91 0.66
C SER A 437 -37.15 -13.85 1.73
N TYR A 438 -37.26 -12.58 1.35
CA TYR A 438 -37.28 -11.46 2.31
C TYR A 438 -38.44 -11.57 3.33
N LYS A 439 -39.46 -12.42 3.04
CA LYS A 439 -40.56 -12.71 3.94
C LYS A 439 -40.24 -13.75 5.02
N ASP A 440 -39.12 -14.45 4.87
CA ASP A 440 -38.56 -15.26 5.96
C ASP A 440 -37.92 -14.35 6.95
N ARG A 441 -38.46 -14.26 8.15
CA ARG A 441 -38.03 -13.37 9.19
C ARG A 441 -36.91 -14.02 10.00
N HIS A 442 -35.72 -13.54 9.84
CA HIS A 442 -34.58 -13.85 10.69
C HIS A 442 -33.63 -12.67 10.68
N ASP A 443 -32.73 -12.65 11.62
CA ASP A 443 -31.69 -11.62 11.75
C ASP A 443 -30.28 -12.21 11.59
N PHE A 444 -29.25 -11.43 11.80
CA PHE A 444 -27.88 -11.53 11.35
C PHE A 444 -27.76 -11.17 9.87
N PRO A 445 -28.02 -9.90 9.53
CA PRO A 445 -28.05 -9.44 8.14
C PRO A 445 -26.68 -9.27 7.50
N LYS A 446 -25.59 -9.49 8.23
CA LYS A 446 -24.23 -9.32 7.74
C LYS A 446 -23.54 -10.64 7.44
N ILE A 447 -22.60 -10.61 6.48
CA ILE A 447 -21.71 -11.71 6.19
C ILE A 447 -20.68 -11.88 7.29
N ILE A 448 -20.31 -13.11 7.62
CA ILE A 448 -19.17 -13.39 8.48
C ILE A 448 -17.88 -13.01 7.74
N SER A 449 -17.01 -12.25 8.36
CA SER A 449 -15.79 -11.69 7.76
C SER A 449 -14.91 -12.75 7.08
N ALA A 450 -14.75 -13.93 7.66
CA ALA A 450 -14.00 -15.02 7.03
C ALA A 450 -14.57 -15.46 5.67
N PHE A 451 -15.89 -15.52 5.50
CA PHE A 451 -16.50 -15.84 4.21
C PHE A 451 -16.41 -14.70 3.19
N SER A 452 -16.35 -13.46 3.66
CA SER A 452 -16.09 -12.28 2.83
C SER A 452 -14.67 -12.30 2.25
N HIS A 453 -13.69 -12.66 3.08
CA HIS A 453 -12.29 -12.72 2.69
C HIS A 453 -11.94 -13.97 1.86
N ASN A 454 -12.54 -15.11 2.21
CA ASN A 454 -12.22 -16.38 1.57
C ASN A 454 -13.48 -17.21 1.30
N SER A 455 -14.01 -17.07 0.09
CA SER A 455 -15.21 -17.82 -0.35
C SER A 455 -15.01 -19.33 -0.38
N SER A 456 -13.77 -19.83 -0.41
CA SER A 456 -13.50 -21.27 -0.39
C SER A 456 -13.86 -21.94 0.94
N LEU A 457 -14.03 -21.16 2.01
CA LEU A 457 -14.54 -21.64 3.30
C LEU A 457 -15.99 -22.13 3.23
N ARG A 458 -16.74 -21.82 2.17
CA ARG A 458 -18.07 -22.37 1.90
C ARG A 458 -18.02 -23.87 1.58
N PHE A 459 -16.89 -24.34 1.07
CA PHE A 459 -16.68 -25.78 0.85
C PHE A 459 -16.46 -26.47 2.18
N THR A 460 -17.04 -27.64 2.31
CA THR A 460 -16.82 -28.50 3.47
C THR A 460 -16.91 -29.95 3.05
N ASN A 461 -16.28 -30.83 3.79
CA ASN A 461 -16.17 -32.23 3.47
C ASN A 461 -16.98 -33.10 4.45
N LEU A 462 -17.51 -34.18 3.91
CA LEU A 462 -18.03 -35.30 4.68
C LEU A 462 -17.46 -36.59 4.09
N ALA A 463 -16.87 -37.43 4.94
CA ALA A 463 -16.33 -38.74 4.51
C ALA A 463 -15.33 -38.66 3.31
N GLY A 464 -14.51 -37.60 3.23
CA GLY A 464 -13.45 -37.46 2.23
C GLY A 464 -13.88 -36.79 0.91
N GLY A 465 -15.13 -36.39 0.76
CA GLY A 465 -15.63 -35.66 -0.40
C GLY A 465 -16.32 -34.35 -0.03
N ARG A 466 -16.42 -33.45 -1.01
CA ARG A 466 -17.25 -32.24 -0.83
C ARG A 466 -18.70 -32.65 -0.69
N TYR A 467 -19.35 -32.05 0.30
CA TYR A 467 -20.78 -32.32 0.55
C TYR A 467 -21.52 -31.04 0.86
N TRP A 468 -22.79 -30.93 0.48
CA TRP A 468 -23.65 -29.80 0.76
C TRP A 468 -24.10 -29.79 2.22
N TRP A 469 -24.46 -28.62 2.76
CA TRP A 469 -24.86 -28.45 4.16
C TRP A 469 -25.96 -27.44 4.35
N TRP A 470 -26.76 -27.66 5.38
CA TRP A 470 -27.97 -26.91 5.66
C TRP A 470 -27.68 -25.49 6.16
N LEU A 471 -28.52 -24.54 5.70
CA LEU A 471 -28.76 -23.23 6.29
C LEU A 471 -30.18 -23.25 6.89
N ARG A 472 -30.47 -22.35 7.84
CA ARG A 472 -31.76 -22.37 8.54
C ARG A 472 -32.86 -21.59 7.84
N ASP A 473 -32.58 -20.88 6.75
CA ASP A 473 -33.50 -20.01 6.03
C ASP A 473 -34.60 -20.85 5.33
N VAL A 474 -35.83 -20.38 5.47
CA VAL A 474 -36.98 -21.00 4.81
C VAL A 474 -37.13 -20.46 3.39
N VAL A 475 -37.13 -21.32 2.40
CA VAL A 475 -37.28 -20.97 0.98
C VAL A 475 -38.71 -21.10 0.49
N SER A 476 -39.39 -22.20 0.86
CA SER A 476 -40.79 -22.47 0.46
C SER A 476 -41.51 -23.26 1.54
N SER A 477 -42.74 -23.68 1.26
CA SER A 477 -43.51 -24.56 2.14
C SER A 477 -42.88 -25.94 2.39
N SER A 478 -41.85 -26.31 1.63
CA SER A 478 -41.22 -27.65 1.71
C SER A 478 -39.69 -27.63 1.63
N THR A 479 -39.05 -26.45 1.47
CA THR A 479 -37.63 -26.36 1.24
C THR A 479 -36.97 -25.38 2.18
N PHE A 480 -35.71 -25.69 2.62
CA PHE A 480 -34.80 -24.81 3.32
C PHE A 480 -33.60 -24.50 2.43
N ALA A 481 -32.92 -23.37 2.70
CA ALA A 481 -31.70 -23.02 2.04
C ALA A 481 -30.56 -23.97 2.42
N ASN A 482 -29.59 -24.09 1.54
CA ASN A 482 -28.36 -24.84 1.80
C ASN A 482 -27.19 -24.27 1.00
N VAL A 483 -25.99 -24.62 1.39
CA VAL A 483 -24.75 -24.39 0.62
C VAL A 483 -24.47 -25.66 -0.18
N HIS A 484 -24.47 -25.54 -1.50
CA HIS A 484 -24.18 -26.63 -2.41
C HIS A 484 -22.71 -27.08 -2.30
N TYR A 485 -22.41 -28.33 -2.69
CA TYR A 485 -21.02 -28.86 -2.60
C TYR A 485 -19.99 -28.09 -3.43
N ILE A 486 -20.41 -27.23 -4.37
CA ILE A 486 -19.54 -26.30 -5.09
C ILE A 486 -19.63 -24.85 -4.57
N GLY A 487 -20.22 -24.63 -3.38
CA GLY A 487 -20.16 -23.37 -2.64
C GLY A 487 -21.20 -22.31 -2.99
N HIS A 488 -22.09 -22.52 -3.94
CA HIS A 488 -23.18 -21.59 -4.23
C HIS A 488 -24.40 -21.82 -3.33
N ALA A 489 -25.23 -20.79 -3.19
CA ALA A 489 -26.48 -20.88 -2.48
C ALA A 489 -27.51 -21.68 -3.32
N THR A 490 -28.25 -22.56 -2.67
CA THR A 490 -29.36 -23.30 -3.26
C THR A 490 -30.38 -23.71 -2.18
N CYS A 491 -31.34 -24.52 -2.50
CA CYS A 491 -32.31 -25.03 -1.53
C CYS A 491 -32.50 -26.55 -1.70
N GLY A 492 -32.95 -27.17 -0.64
CA GLY A 492 -33.28 -28.61 -0.62
C GLY A 492 -34.60 -28.86 0.07
N THR A 493 -35.28 -29.96 -0.33
CA THR A 493 -36.49 -30.38 0.36
C THR A 493 -36.21 -30.77 1.80
N ALA A 494 -37.08 -30.39 2.72
CA ALA A 494 -36.86 -30.53 4.15
C ALA A 494 -36.50 -31.96 4.60
N SER A 495 -36.96 -32.99 3.85
CA SER A 495 -36.66 -34.40 4.15
C SER A 495 -35.35 -34.93 3.57
N HIS A 496 -34.61 -34.14 2.78
CA HIS A 496 -33.29 -34.55 2.31
C HIS A 496 -32.28 -34.53 3.45
N VAL A 497 -31.35 -35.48 3.40
CA VAL A 497 -30.25 -35.55 4.37
C VAL A 497 -29.11 -34.70 3.87
N GLY A 498 -28.79 -33.67 4.62
CA GLY A 498 -27.67 -32.74 4.36
C GLY A 498 -26.75 -32.60 5.54
N GLY A 499 -25.61 -31.97 5.32
CA GLY A 499 -24.62 -31.76 6.34
C GLY A 499 -25.04 -30.77 7.43
N VAL A 500 -24.56 -30.98 8.63
CA VAL A 500 -24.74 -30.07 9.77
C VAL A 500 -23.45 -29.34 10.04
N ARG A 501 -23.45 -28.04 9.83
CA ARG A 501 -22.29 -27.16 10.05
C ARG A 501 -22.72 -25.97 10.90
N PRO A 502 -22.55 -26.07 12.22
CA PRO A 502 -22.94 -25.00 13.12
C PRO A 502 -21.90 -23.85 13.17
N PHE A 503 -22.32 -22.73 13.74
CA PHE A 503 -21.40 -21.74 14.31
C PHE A 503 -21.60 -21.68 15.83
N CYS A 504 -20.60 -21.23 16.55
CA CYS A 504 -20.72 -20.92 17.95
C CYS A 504 -19.96 -19.63 18.29
N LEU A 505 -20.35 -18.99 19.37
CA LEU A 505 -19.68 -17.83 19.92
C LEU A 505 -18.89 -18.29 21.15
N ILE A 506 -17.57 -18.05 21.14
CA ILE A 506 -16.66 -18.45 22.22
C ILE A 506 -15.96 -17.21 22.83
N LYS A 507 -15.62 -17.31 24.13
CA LYS A 507 -14.97 -16.25 24.89
C LYS A 507 -13.85 -16.77 25.77
#